data_c58dfcb8fcdf1aae5703d6f532567758
#
_entry.id   c58dfcb8fcdf1aae5703d6f532567758
#
_cell.length_a   1.000
_cell.length_b   1.000
_cell.length_c   1.000
_cell.angle_alpha   90.00
_cell.angle_beta   90.00
_cell.angle_gamma   90.00
#
_symmetry.space_group_name_H-M   'P 1'
#
loop_
_entity.id
_entity.type
_entity.pdbx_description
1 polymer ?
#
loop_
_entity_poly.entity_id
_entity_poly.type
_entity_poly.pdbx_seq_one_letter_code
_entity_poly.pdbx_strand_id
1 'polypeptide(L)'
;NLRVVTNSDSVDCNFEWLEIMEDTIQYLDNILRNPNRFIVNEEDIVKIELARRVTVESIKHLSKNTNLIQDYNKETGDVRPSKILNINKEESFDTYENRFIYSLIKNMKFYIDRKKRNLITESSSKDDTKMEYNAKSNIGRENVDISMTIKSKKEEKKSNKNDDGMSIEERIEKLELQISDLCSSSVYQTIDKMHISLVTSPIKKTNVILKNVNFQYALTLWNYMQTHMEDDVKKEKKNKDYYDEGRLRKCIDESFLLDYLVLNSIN
;
A
#
# COMPACT_ATOMS: atom_id res chain seq x y z
N ASN A 1 -16.83 -26.64 35.00
CA ASN A 1 -17.10 -25.88 33.78
C ASN A 1 -15.84 -25.83 32.92
N LEU A 2 -15.91 -26.45 31.74
CA LEU A 2 -14.83 -26.40 30.76
C LEU A 2 -14.99 -25.13 29.91
N ARG A 3 -14.02 -24.25 29.97
CA ARG A 3 -13.96 -23.05 29.14
C ARG A 3 -12.81 -23.24 28.14
N VAL A 4 -13.13 -23.42 26.88
CA VAL A 4 -12.16 -23.49 25.80
C VAL A 4 -12.14 -22.13 25.10
N VAL A 5 -11.08 -21.37 25.32
CA VAL A 5 -10.84 -20.13 24.58
C VAL A 5 -9.88 -20.48 23.45
N THR A 6 -10.43 -20.69 22.27
CA THR A 6 -9.62 -20.81 21.04
C THR A 6 -9.53 -19.44 20.42
N ASN A 7 -8.40 -18.77 20.56
CA ASN A 7 -8.05 -17.66 19.69
C ASN A 7 -7.55 -18.24 18.36
N SER A 8 -8.45 -18.74 17.55
CA SER A 8 -8.12 -19.09 16.17
C SER A 8 -8.39 -17.87 15.29
N ASP A 9 -7.49 -16.94 15.30
CA ASP A 9 -7.38 -15.98 14.23
C ASP A 9 -6.69 -16.69 13.04
N SER A 10 -7.41 -17.62 12.38
CA SER A 10 -6.98 -18.07 11.06
C SER A 10 -7.25 -16.92 10.10
N VAL A 11 -6.30 -16.02 10.01
CA VAL A 11 -6.25 -15.09 8.89
C VAL A 11 -5.77 -15.93 7.72
N ASP A 12 -6.66 -16.21 6.78
CA ASP A 12 -6.25 -16.70 5.48
C ASP A 12 -5.32 -15.61 4.91
N CYS A 13 -4.01 -15.84 5.03
CA CYS A 13 -3.00 -14.97 4.44
C CYS A 13 -3.12 -15.13 2.92
N ASN A 14 -4.05 -14.40 2.32
CA ASN A 14 -4.14 -14.33 0.88
C ASN A 14 -2.99 -13.46 0.36
N PHE A 15 -2.02 -14.08 -0.30
CA PHE A 15 -0.86 -13.40 -0.90
C PHE A 15 -1.10 -13.02 -2.38
N GLU A 16 -2.33 -13.12 -2.87
CA GLU A 16 -2.71 -12.73 -4.23
C GLU A 16 -2.31 -11.27 -4.55
N TRP A 17 -2.40 -10.39 -3.55
CA TRP A 17 -1.98 -9.00 -3.70
C TRP A 17 -0.50 -8.85 -4.09
N LEU A 18 0.36 -9.76 -3.58
CA LEU A 18 1.79 -9.74 -3.85
C LEU A 18 2.06 -10.10 -5.31
N GLU A 19 1.39 -11.14 -5.82
CA GLU A 19 1.50 -11.58 -7.21
C GLU A 19 1.00 -10.48 -8.18
N ILE A 20 -0.15 -9.89 -7.89
CA ILE A 20 -0.70 -8.80 -8.72
C ILE A 20 0.24 -7.59 -8.73
N MET A 21 0.88 -7.26 -7.61
CA MET A 21 1.83 -6.16 -7.54
C MET A 21 3.11 -6.47 -8.32
N GLU A 22 3.68 -7.66 -8.14
CA GLU A 22 4.89 -8.10 -8.86
C GLU A 22 4.67 -8.05 -10.37
N ASP A 23 3.54 -8.56 -10.85
CA ASP A 23 3.17 -8.54 -12.27
C ASP A 23 3.00 -7.12 -12.81
N THR A 24 2.52 -6.19 -11.99
CA THR A 24 2.23 -4.83 -12.44
C THR A 24 3.47 -3.95 -12.53
N ILE A 25 4.53 -4.23 -11.78
CA ILE A 25 5.75 -3.38 -11.72
C ILE A 25 6.35 -3.13 -13.10
N GLN A 26 6.48 -4.16 -13.93
CA GLN A 26 7.05 -4.00 -15.27
C GLN A 26 6.26 -3.02 -16.16
N TYR A 27 4.93 -2.99 -16.01
CA TYR A 27 4.07 -2.07 -16.74
C TYR A 27 4.19 -0.64 -16.22
N LEU A 28 4.38 -0.46 -14.90
CA LEU A 28 4.64 0.85 -14.30
C LEU A 28 6.00 1.40 -14.74
N ASP A 29 7.04 0.57 -14.79
CA ASP A 29 8.36 0.96 -15.30
C ASP A 29 8.26 1.42 -16.76
N ASN A 30 7.54 0.68 -17.60
CA ASN A 30 7.30 1.06 -18.99
C ASN A 30 6.59 2.41 -19.14
N ILE A 31 5.63 2.73 -18.26
CA ILE A 31 4.94 4.04 -18.26
C ILE A 31 5.91 5.15 -17.85
N LEU A 32 6.71 4.92 -16.82
CA LEU A 32 7.66 5.92 -16.32
C LEU A 32 8.81 6.20 -17.29
N ARG A 33 9.19 5.21 -18.10
CA ARG A 33 10.16 5.39 -19.20
C ARG A 33 9.59 6.15 -20.39
N ASN A 34 8.28 6.00 -20.65
CA ASN A 34 7.59 6.66 -21.75
C ASN A 34 6.39 7.48 -21.22
N PRO A 35 6.65 8.53 -20.45
CA PRO A 35 5.59 9.30 -19.81
C PRO A 35 4.79 10.14 -20.82
N ASN A 36 3.54 10.37 -20.51
CA ASN A 36 2.76 11.36 -21.21
C ASN A 36 3.30 12.76 -20.89
N ARG A 37 3.56 13.55 -21.93
CA ARG A 37 4.07 14.90 -21.82
C ARG A 37 3.32 15.84 -22.73
N PHE A 38 3.21 17.07 -22.35
CA PHE A 38 2.70 18.14 -23.20
C PHE A 38 3.67 19.32 -23.18
N ILE A 39 3.59 20.13 -24.23
CA ILE A 39 4.43 21.30 -24.36
C ILE A 39 3.68 22.49 -23.77
N VAL A 40 4.29 23.13 -22.76
CA VAL A 40 3.85 24.39 -22.19
C VAL A 40 4.68 25.52 -22.78
N ASN A 41 4.01 26.59 -23.16
CA ASN A 41 4.70 27.81 -23.51
C ASN A 41 4.92 28.64 -22.23
N GLU A 42 6.17 28.78 -21.85
CA GLU A 42 6.55 29.68 -20.75
C GLU A 42 6.86 31.05 -21.33
N GLU A 43 6.14 32.06 -20.87
CA GLU A 43 6.22 33.43 -21.36
C GLU A 43 6.98 34.29 -20.36
N ASP A 44 8.21 34.70 -20.74
CA ASP A 44 9.05 35.57 -19.93
C ASP A 44 9.40 36.87 -20.65
N ILE A 45 9.39 38.00 -19.92
CA ILE A 45 9.86 39.30 -20.45
C ILE A 45 11.34 39.40 -20.15
N VAL A 46 12.17 39.21 -21.19
CA VAL A 46 13.62 39.23 -21.08
C VAL A 46 14.20 40.45 -21.81
N LYS A 47 15.43 40.85 -21.47
CA LYS A 47 16.16 41.85 -22.25
C LYS A 47 16.35 41.33 -23.68
N ILE A 48 16.32 42.23 -24.67
CA ILE A 48 16.45 41.85 -26.09
C ILE A 48 17.71 41.01 -26.37
N GLU A 49 18.79 41.28 -25.66
CA GLU A 49 20.07 40.60 -25.76
C GLU A 49 20.00 39.13 -25.31
N LEU A 50 19.04 38.78 -24.43
CA LEU A 50 18.82 37.46 -23.87
C LEU A 50 17.73 36.69 -24.63
N ALA A 51 17.02 37.35 -25.55
CA ALA A 51 15.97 36.73 -26.33
C ALA A 51 16.55 35.72 -27.31
N ARG A 52 16.22 34.43 -27.15
CA ARG A 52 16.67 33.38 -28.05
C ARG A 52 15.97 33.40 -29.40
N ARG A 53 14.70 33.77 -29.41
CA ARG A 53 13.85 33.76 -30.59
C ARG A 53 12.74 34.82 -30.47
N VAL A 54 12.59 35.64 -31.50
CA VAL A 54 11.46 36.55 -31.61
C VAL A 54 10.33 35.86 -32.40
N THR A 55 9.17 35.77 -31.79
CA THR A 55 7.96 35.16 -32.38
C THR A 55 6.96 36.24 -32.80
N VAL A 56 5.95 35.88 -33.57
CA VAL A 56 4.86 36.80 -33.94
C VAL A 56 4.12 37.31 -32.68
N GLU A 57 4.01 36.45 -31.67
CA GLU A 57 3.41 36.80 -30.38
C GLU A 57 4.25 37.81 -29.61
N SER A 58 5.59 37.65 -29.66
CA SER A 58 6.51 38.62 -29.07
C SER A 58 6.32 40.03 -29.70
N ILE A 59 6.14 40.10 -31.01
CA ILE A 59 5.88 41.35 -31.72
C ILE A 59 4.50 41.93 -31.36
N LYS A 60 3.46 41.09 -31.33
CA LYS A 60 2.12 41.51 -30.89
C LYS A 60 2.10 41.99 -29.45
N HIS A 61 2.86 41.33 -28.56
CA HIS A 61 3.00 41.77 -27.18
C HIS A 61 3.71 43.13 -27.10
N LEU A 62 4.78 43.32 -27.86
CA LEU A 62 5.52 44.59 -27.92
C LEU A 62 4.64 45.76 -28.44
N SER A 63 3.81 45.51 -29.44
CA SER A 63 2.89 46.50 -29.97
C SER A 63 1.80 46.94 -28.98
N LYS A 64 1.45 46.10 -28.03
CA LYS A 64 0.53 46.43 -26.95
C LYS A 64 1.21 47.10 -25.76
N ASN A 65 2.51 46.82 -25.55
CA ASN A 65 3.30 47.28 -24.42
C ASN A 65 4.42 48.17 -24.90
N THR A 66 4.08 49.36 -25.34
CA THR A 66 5.03 50.38 -25.90
C THR A 66 6.06 50.87 -24.86
N ASN A 67 5.81 50.71 -23.57
CA ASN A 67 6.76 50.98 -22.48
C ASN A 67 8.03 50.11 -22.53
N LEU A 68 8.01 48.99 -23.28
CA LEU A 68 9.16 48.13 -23.50
C LEU A 68 10.04 48.58 -24.67
N ILE A 69 9.61 49.61 -25.41
CA ILE A 69 10.36 50.21 -26.54
C ILE A 69 11.29 51.26 -25.98
N GLN A 70 12.58 51.13 -26.29
CA GLN A 70 13.59 52.08 -25.89
C GLN A 70 13.71 53.23 -26.89
N ASP A 71 13.67 52.92 -28.17
CA ASP A 71 13.83 53.88 -29.24
C ASP A 71 12.95 53.53 -30.46
N TYR A 72 12.44 54.55 -31.15
CA TYR A 72 11.62 54.40 -32.33
C TYR A 72 12.03 55.44 -33.39
N ASN A 73 12.54 54.95 -34.51
CA ASN A 73 12.89 55.80 -35.64
C ASN A 73 11.66 56.02 -36.56
N LYS A 74 11.16 57.23 -36.62
CA LYS A 74 9.98 57.59 -37.42
C LYS A 74 10.21 57.54 -38.93
N GLU A 75 11.47 57.71 -39.39
CA GLU A 75 11.78 57.71 -40.82
C GLU A 75 11.92 56.32 -41.40
N THR A 76 12.55 55.41 -40.67
CA THR A 76 12.76 54.02 -41.12
C THR A 76 11.70 53.05 -40.59
N GLY A 77 10.94 53.46 -39.56
CA GLY A 77 9.99 52.59 -38.90
C GLY A 77 10.64 51.54 -37.94
N ASP A 78 11.95 51.68 -37.71
CA ASP A 78 12.70 50.75 -36.87
C ASP A 78 12.36 50.93 -35.39
N VAL A 79 12.11 49.79 -34.73
CA VAL A 79 11.81 49.73 -33.30
C VAL A 79 12.93 49.01 -32.58
N ARG A 80 13.49 49.65 -31.56
CA ARG A 80 14.48 49.06 -30.66
C ARG A 80 13.85 48.81 -29.30
N PRO A 81 13.45 47.52 -29.01
CA PRO A 81 12.93 47.19 -27.71
C PRO A 81 14.05 47.05 -26.67
N SER A 82 13.81 47.49 -25.44
CA SER A 82 14.68 47.20 -24.28
C SER A 82 14.45 45.81 -23.75
N LYS A 83 13.19 45.36 -23.77
CA LYS A 83 12.75 44.03 -23.36
C LYS A 83 11.75 43.51 -24.36
N ILE A 84 11.69 42.17 -24.48
CA ILE A 84 10.77 41.48 -25.37
C ILE A 84 10.22 40.25 -24.71
N LEU A 85 9.00 39.87 -25.07
CA LEU A 85 8.41 38.58 -24.66
C LEU A 85 9.16 37.45 -25.36
N ASN A 86 9.79 36.60 -24.58
CA ASN A 86 10.43 35.37 -25.03
C ASN A 86 9.54 34.21 -24.68
N ILE A 87 9.20 33.36 -25.65
CA ILE A 87 8.36 32.20 -25.46
C ILE A 87 9.25 30.97 -25.50
N ASN A 88 9.47 30.37 -24.36
CA ASN A 88 10.15 29.09 -24.24
C ASN A 88 9.14 27.95 -24.28
N LYS A 89 9.46 26.89 -25.02
CA LYS A 89 8.68 25.67 -25.02
C LYS A 89 9.31 24.71 -24.03
N GLU A 90 8.59 24.39 -22.98
CA GLU A 90 9.02 23.44 -21.98
C GLU A 90 8.14 22.18 -22.01
N GLU A 91 8.76 21.03 -21.78
CA GLU A 91 8.02 19.78 -21.62
C GLU A 91 7.52 19.69 -20.18
N SER A 92 6.22 19.55 -20.00
CA SER A 92 5.60 19.32 -18.71
C SER A 92 5.10 17.88 -18.61
N PHE A 93 5.39 17.25 -17.48
CA PHE A 93 4.89 15.91 -17.13
C PHE A 93 3.62 15.97 -16.29
N ASP A 94 3.09 17.15 -16.03
CA ASP A 94 1.91 17.35 -15.21
C ASP A 94 0.61 16.99 -15.95
N THR A 95 0.51 15.72 -16.35
CA THR A 95 -0.70 15.15 -16.96
C THR A 95 -1.49 14.36 -15.91
N TYR A 96 -2.80 14.22 -16.14
CA TYR A 96 -3.65 13.42 -15.26
C TYR A 96 -3.16 11.97 -15.15
N GLU A 97 -2.72 11.40 -16.26
CA GLU A 97 -2.22 10.03 -16.34
C GLU A 97 -0.95 9.83 -15.49
N ASN A 98 -0.02 10.77 -15.57
CA ASN A 98 1.20 10.70 -14.76
C ASN A 98 0.90 10.91 -13.27
N ARG A 99 -0.03 11.82 -12.94
CA ARG A 99 -0.53 12.00 -11.56
C ARG A 99 -1.20 10.74 -11.04
N PHE A 100 -1.93 10.02 -11.89
CA PHE A 100 -2.54 8.73 -11.53
C PHE A 100 -1.47 7.71 -11.17
N ILE A 101 -0.43 7.53 -12.00
CA ILE A 101 0.67 6.59 -11.73
C ILE A 101 1.44 6.97 -10.46
N TYR A 102 1.72 8.25 -10.28
CA TYR A 102 2.34 8.75 -9.05
C TYR A 102 1.52 8.41 -7.80
N SER A 103 0.20 8.63 -7.86
CA SER A 103 -0.71 8.31 -6.76
C SER A 103 -0.80 6.80 -6.51
N LEU A 104 -0.78 5.99 -7.58
CA LEU A 104 -0.77 4.53 -7.50
C LEU A 104 0.48 4.04 -6.76
N ILE A 105 1.67 4.51 -7.14
CA ILE A 105 2.93 4.11 -6.51
C ILE A 105 2.96 4.49 -5.02
N LYS A 106 2.47 5.68 -4.66
CA LYS A 106 2.32 6.07 -3.25
C LYS A 106 1.36 5.15 -2.48
N ASN A 107 0.23 4.81 -3.08
CA ASN A 107 -0.73 3.90 -2.48
C ASN A 107 -0.17 2.48 -2.34
N MET A 108 0.64 2.01 -3.31
CA MET A 108 1.33 0.71 -3.21
C MET A 108 2.26 0.67 -1.98
N LYS A 109 3.08 1.71 -1.77
CA LYS A 109 3.94 1.80 -0.58
C LYS A 109 3.13 1.72 0.70
N PHE A 110 2.08 2.52 0.79
CA PHE A 110 1.21 2.53 1.97
C PHE A 110 0.53 1.17 2.21
N TYR A 111 0.08 0.52 1.14
CA TYR A 111 -0.55 -0.80 1.21
C TYR A 111 0.42 -1.88 1.70
N ILE A 112 1.64 -1.92 1.17
CA ILE A 112 2.69 -2.85 1.59
C ILE A 112 3.07 -2.63 3.05
N ASP A 113 3.30 -1.37 3.46
CA ASP A 113 3.61 -1.03 4.86
C ASP A 113 2.50 -1.49 5.82
N ARG A 114 1.25 -1.37 5.40
CA ARG A 114 0.10 -1.83 6.18
C ARG A 114 0.05 -3.35 6.28
N LYS A 115 0.22 -4.07 5.16
CA LYS A 115 0.25 -5.54 5.13
C LYS A 115 1.41 -6.09 5.94
N LYS A 116 2.59 -5.48 5.85
CA LYS A 116 3.78 -5.85 6.62
C LYS A 116 3.56 -5.70 8.14
N ARG A 117 2.95 -4.59 8.57
CA ARG A 117 2.58 -4.41 10.00
C ARG A 117 1.60 -5.47 10.46
N ASN A 118 0.62 -5.84 9.65
CA ASN A 118 -0.33 -6.89 9.98
C ASN A 118 0.35 -8.26 10.10
N LEU A 119 1.27 -8.60 9.20
CA LEU A 119 2.06 -9.83 9.27
C LEU A 119 2.91 -9.88 10.55
N ILE A 120 3.55 -8.78 10.94
CA ILE A 120 4.33 -8.70 12.18
C ILE A 120 3.42 -8.83 13.40
N THR A 121 2.25 -8.21 13.38
CA THR A 121 1.27 -8.31 14.48
C THR A 121 0.72 -9.72 14.60
N GLU A 122 0.53 -10.42 13.48
CA GLU A 122 0.07 -11.81 13.43
C GLU A 122 1.15 -12.80 13.90
N SER A 123 2.39 -12.60 13.52
CA SER A 123 3.51 -13.40 14.02
C SER A 123 3.74 -13.21 15.53
N SER A 124 3.36 -12.07 16.09
CA SER A 124 3.42 -11.80 17.52
C SER A 124 2.17 -12.24 18.29
N SER A 125 1.01 -12.31 17.67
CA SER A 125 -0.20 -12.91 18.21
C SER A 125 -0.18 -14.43 17.94
N LYS A 126 0.75 -15.12 18.61
CA LYS A 126 0.81 -16.60 18.57
C LYS A 126 -0.56 -17.14 18.92
N ASP A 127 -1.07 -18.07 18.10
CA ASP A 127 -2.26 -18.87 18.38
C ASP A 127 -2.05 -19.70 19.66
N ASP A 128 -2.11 -19.03 20.80
CA ASP A 128 -2.10 -19.70 22.10
C ASP A 128 -3.53 -20.21 22.33
N THR A 129 -3.77 -21.47 22.03
CA THR A 129 -5.00 -22.12 22.47
C THR A 129 -4.89 -22.35 23.97
N LYS A 130 -5.62 -21.56 24.74
CA LYS A 130 -5.70 -21.67 26.20
C LYS A 130 -6.97 -22.43 26.56
N MET A 131 -6.82 -23.61 27.08
CA MET A 131 -7.93 -24.41 27.62
C MET A 131 -7.89 -24.30 29.15
N GLU A 132 -8.93 -23.74 29.74
CA GLU A 132 -9.09 -23.66 31.21
C GLU A 132 -10.21 -24.59 31.66
N TYR A 133 -9.86 -25.51 32.51
CA TYR A 133 -10.83 -26.42 33.16
C TYR A 133 -10.88 -26.11 34.63
N ASN A 134 -12.05 -25.82 35.15
CA ASN A 134 -12.31 -25.57 36.58
C ASN A 134 -13.45 -26.46 37.03
N ALA A 135 -13.16 -27.37 37.92
CA ALA A 135 -14.16 -28.23 38.55
C ALA A 135 -14.09 -28.12 40.07
N LYS A 136 -15.23 -28.13 40.71
CA LYS A 136 -15.39 -28.23 42.15
C LYS A 136 -16.10 -29.53 42.46
N SER A 137 -15.50 -30.33 43.29
CA SER A 137 -16.08 -31.63 43.71
C SER A 137 -15.94 -31.82 45.21
N ASN A 138 -16.94 -32.43 45.82
CA ASN A 138 -16.90 -32.84 47.23
C ASN A 138 -16.63 -34.33 47.26
N ILE A 139 -15.46 -34.73 47.76
CA ILE A 139 -15.07 -36.13 47.90
C ILE A 139 -15.00 -36.44 49.41
N GLY A 140 -15.98 -37.17 49.91
CA GLY A 140 -16.11 -37.47 51.32
C GLY A 140 -16.39 -36.23 52.18
N ARG A 141 -15.44 -35.81 53.03
CA ARG A 141 -15.52 -34.59 53.88
C ARG A 141 -14.68 -33.43 53.37
N GLU A 142 -14.04 -33.61 52.20
CA GLU A 142 -13.12 -32.65 51.66
C GLU A 142 -13.71 -31.95 50.39
N ASN A 143 -13.52 -30.65 50.31
CA ASN A 143 -13.84 -29.88 49.13
C ASN A 143 -12.59 -29.83 48.24
N VAL A 144 -12.69 -30.38 47.03
CA VAL A 144 -11.59 -30.43 46.08
C VAL A 144 -11.87 -29.44 44.93
N ASP A 145 -10.99 -28.43 44.79
CA ASP A 145 -11.01 -27.49 43.65
C ASP A 145 -9.92 -27.90 42.65
N ILE A 146 -10.34 -28.31 41.49
CA ILE A 146 -9.47 -28.72 40.40
C ILE A 146 -9.38 -27.57 39.38
N SER A 147 -8.17 -27.05 39.15
CA SER A 147 -7.91 -26.07 38.12
C SER A 147 -6.81 -26.57 37.21
N MET A 148 -7.10 -26.72 35.94
CA MET A 148 -6.15 -27.15 34.92
C MET A 148 -6.11 -26.13 33.78
N THR A 149 -4.91 -25.69 33.44
CA THR A 149 -4.70 -24.78 32.29
C THR A 149 -3.76 -25.45 31.31
N ILE A 150 -4.27 -25.75 30.13
CA ILE A 150 -3.48 -26.28 29.01
C ILE A 150 -3.24 -25.15 28.03
N LYS A 151 -1.96 -24.84 27.77
CA LYS A 151 -1.54 -23.90 26.73
C LYS A 151 -0.89 -24.68 25.62
N SER A 152 -1.46 -24.64 24.44
CA SER A 152 -0.86 -25.23 23.24
C SER A 152 -0.25 -24.11 22.40
N LYS A 153 1.06 -24.20 22.17
CA LYS A 153 1.75 -23.35 21.22
C LYS A 153 1.91 -24.14 19.93
N LYS A 154 1.33 -23.65 18.83
CA LYS A 154 1.65 -24.18 17.52
C LYS A 154 3.08 -23.78 17.16
N GLU A 155 3.92 -24.77 16.90
CA GLU A 155 5.20 -24.52 16.24
C GLU A 155 4.92 -24.00 14.83
N GLU A 156 5.58 -22.88 14.48
CA GLU A 156 5.51 -22.30 13.14
C GLU A 156 5.91 -23.36 12.12
N LYS A 157 4.97 -23.81 11.31
CA LYS A 157 5.33 -24.49 10.06
C LYS A 157 6.03 -23.44 9.20
N LYS A 158 7.36 -23.56 9.10
CA LYS A 158 8.16 -22.74 8.20
C LYS A 158 7.51 -22.68 6.83
N SER A 159 7.10 -21.45 6.49
CA SER A 159 6.81 -20.88 5.17
C SER A 159 6.37 -21.82 4.06
N ASN A 160 5.23 -21.51 3.50
CA ASN A 160 4.89 -21.87 2.14
C ASN A 160 6.00 -21.36 1.20
N LYS A 161 6.93 -22.22 0.84
CA LYS A 161 7.82 -21.97 -0.28
C LYS A 161 7.00 -22.18 -1.53
N ASN A 162 6.77 -21.12 -2.28
CA ASN A 162 6.25 -21.25 -3.63
C ASN A 162 7.31 -21.89 -4.53
N ASP A 163 6.95 -22.30 -5.75
CA ASP A 163 7.79 -23.02 -6.71
C ASP A 163 9.19 -22.40 -6.95
N ASP A 164 9.38 -21.11 -6.71
CA ASP A 164 10.66 -20.39 -6.84
C ASP A 164 11.57 -20.46 -5.59
N GLY A 165 11.15 -21.10 -4.52
CA GLY A 165 11.99 -21.30 -3.32
C GLY A 165 12.22 -20.06 -2.46
N MET A 166 11.70 -18.89 -2.84
CA MET A 166 11.80 -17.64 -2.07
C MET A 166 10.77 -17.58 -0.95
N SER A 167 11.17 -17.05 0.20
CA SER A 167 10.23 -16.78 1.30
C SER A 167 9.35 -15.58 0.96
N ILE A 168 8.18 -15.49 1.59
CA ILE A 168 7.25 -14.36 1.40
C ILE A 168 7.92 -13.03 1.80
N GLU A 169 8.71 -13.06 2.86
CA GLU A 169 9.46 -11.90 3.34
C GLU A 169 10.48 -11.41 2.30
N GLU A 170 11.25 -12.32 1.69
CA GLU A 170 12.19 -12.00 0.62
C GLU A 170 11.48 -11.43 -0.63
N ARG A 171 10.29 -11.93 -0.97
CA ARG A 171 9.48 -11.38 -2.07
C ARG A 171 9.00 -9.96 -1.77
N ILE A 172 8.54 -9.69 -0.54
CA ILE A 172 8.13 -8.35 -0.11
C ILE A 172 9.31 -7.38 -0.16
N GLU A 173 10.48 -7.77 0.35
CA GLU A 173 11.69 -6.92 0.29
C GLU A 173 12.10 -6.62 -1.17
N LYS A 174 12.06 -7.61 -2.04
CA LYS A 174 12.32 -7.42 -3.47
C LYS A 174 11.33 -6.45 -4.10
N LEU A 175 10.05 -6.56 -3.77
CA LEU A 175 9.00 -5.66 -4.24
C LEU A 175 9.23 -4.23 -3.74
N GLU A 176 9.61 -4.05 -2.47
CA GLU A 176 9.95 -2.73 -1.90
C GLU A 176 11.13 -2.08 -2.65
N LEU A 177 12.17 -2.85 -2.98
CA LEU A 177 13.29 -2.37 -3.78
C LEU A 177 12.85 -1.93 -5.18
N GLN A 178 12.05 -2.74 -5.87
CA GLN A 178 11.53 -2.40 -7.20
C GLN A 178 10.67 -1.13 -7.17
N ILE A 179 9.83 -0.94 -6.15
CA ILE A 179 9.04 0.28 -5.98
C ILE A 179 9.95 1.48 -5.68
N SER A 180 11.03 1.28 -4.92
CA SER A 180 12.04 2.34 -4.69
C SER A 180 12.71 2.77 -5.98
N ASP A 181 13.01 1.82 -6.88
CA ASP A 181 13.55 2.11 -8.21
C ASP A 181 12.58 2.92 -9.07
N LEU A 182 11.29 2.58 -9.06
CA LEU A 182 10.26 3.39 -9.72
C LEU A 182 10.20 4.83 -9.19
N CYS A 183 10.37 5.02 -7.87
CA CYS A 183 10.41 6.35 -7.27
C CYS A 183 11.67 7.13 -7.62
N SER A 184 12.74 6.47 -8.06
CA SER A 184 13.98 7.11 -8.51
C SER A 184 13.87 7.70 -9.91
N SER A 185 12.82 7.36 -10.66
CA SER A 185 12.60 7.87 -12.00
C SER A 185 12.46 9.40 -12.02
N SER A 186 13.01 10.04 -13.07
CA SER A 186 12.97 11.51 -13.22
C SER A 186 11.55 12.06 -13.24
N VAL A 187 10.62 11.34 -13.85
CA VAL A 187 9.21 11.72 -13.94
C VAL A 187 8.55 11.72 -12.57
N TYR A 188 8.73 10.64 -11.80
CA TYR A 188 8.19 10.55 -10.44
C TYR A 188 8.73 11.68 -9.56
N GLN A 189 10.04 11.91 -9.58
CA GLN A 189 10.67 12.98 -8.80
C GLN A 189 10.21 14.38 -9.22
N THR A 190 9.99 14.60 -10.52
CA THR A 190 9.49 15.89 -11.01
C THR A 190 8.08 16.14 -10.49
N ILE A 191 7.20 15.15 -10.54
CA ILE A 191 5.83 15.24 -10.04
C ILE A 191 5.80 15.40 -8.51
N ASP A 192 6.67 14.70 -7.79
CA ASP A 192 6.78 14.80 -6.33
C ASP A 192 7.18 16.22 -5.89
N LYS A 193 8.14 16.86 -6.59
CA LYS A 193 8.57 18.26 -6.35
C LYS A 193 7.46 19.28 -6.61
N MET A 194 6.52 18.98 -7.48
CA MET A 194 5.38 19.86 -7.78
C MET A 194 4.33 19.87 -6.67
N HIS A 195 4.44 18.99 -5.65
CA HIS A 195 3.50 18.87 -4.53
C HIS A 195 2.02 18.78 -4.96
N ILE A 196 1.78 18.02 -6.01
CA ILE A 196 0.44 17.88 -6.61
C ILE A 196 -0.44 17.01 -5.71
N SER A 197 -1.73 17.33 -5.66
CA SER A 197 -2.72 16.51 -4.95
C SER A 197 -2.81 15.11 -5.56
N LEU A 198 -2.90 14.11 -4.69
CA LEU A 198 -3.08 12.72 -5.11
C LEU A 198 -4.42 12.54 -5.81
N VAL A 199 -4.43 11.68 -6.81
CA VAL A 199 -5.66 11.27 -7.49
C VAL A 199 -6.43 10.32 -6.57
N THR A 200 -7.73 10.55 -6.43
CA THR A 200 -8.66 9.74 -5.61
C THR A 200 -9.67 9.02 -6.48
N SER A 201 -10.28 7.96 -5.94
CA SER A 201 -11.39 7.27 -6.61
C SER A 201 -12.63 8.16 -6.69
N PRO A 202 -13.42 8.07 -7.80
CA PRO A 202 -13.23 7.22 -8.99
C PRO A 202 -12.20 7.77 -9.97
N ILE A 203 -11.41 6.88 -10.58
CA ILE A 203 -10.42 7.26 -11.58
C ILE A 203 -11.08 7.72 -12.88
N LYS A 204 -10.66 8.89 -13.39
CA LYS A 204 -11.13 9.42 -14.66
C LYS A 204 -10.61 8.55 -15.82
N LYS A 205 -11.51 7.94 -16.58
CA LYS A 205 -11.18 7.09 -17.72
C LYS A 205 -10.83 7.94 -18.94
N THR A 206 -9.54 8.29 -19.08
CA THR A 206 -9.04 8.97 -20.29
C THR A 206 -8.80 7.96 -21.40
N ASN A 207 -8.72 8.44 -22.66
CA ASN A 207 -8.43 7.57 -23.81
C ASN A 207 -7.09 6.82 -23.66
N VAL A 208 -6.10 7.44 -22.99
CA VAL A 208 -4.80 6.82 -22.72
C VAL A 208 -4.96 5.66 -21.76
N ILE A 209 -5.65 5.87 -20.64
CA ILE A 209 -5.89 4.82 -19.63
C ILE A 209 -6.69 3.65 -20.23
N LEU A 210 -7.63 3.92 -21.12
CA LEU A 210 -8.46 2.88 -21.73
C LEU A 210 -7.75 2.08 -22.82
N LYS A 211 -6.90 2.73 -23.63
CA LYS A 211 -6.29 2.10 -24.81
C LYS A 211 -4.91 1.50 -24.56
N ASN A 212 -4.17 2.02 -23.58
CA ASN A 212 -2.83 1.55 -23.30
C ASN A 212 -2.88 0.39 -22.29
N VAL A 213 -2.35 -0.75 -22.68
CA VAL A 213 -2.32 -1.97 -21.87
C VAL A 213 -1.62 -1.75 -20.51
N ASN A 214 -0.53 -0.99 -20.50
CA ASN A 214 0.20 -0.71 -19.25
C ASN A 214 -0.70 0.01 -18.23
N PHE A 215 -1.50 0.99 -18.69
CA PHE A 215 -2.45 1.69 -17.82
C PHE A 215 -3.64 0.83 -17.40
N GLN A 216 -4.02 -0.17 -18.20
CA GLN A 216 -5.06 -1.12 -17.81
C GLN A 216 -4.62 -1.98 -16.64
N TYR A 217 -3.37 -2.48 -16.64
CA TYR A 217 -2.80 -3.20 -15.49
C TYR A 217 -2.71 -2.30 -14.26
N ALA A 218 -2.26 -1.06 -14.42
CA ALA A 218 -2.23 -0.08 -13.34
C ALA A 218 -3.63 0.19 -12.76
N LEU A 219 -4.67 0.28 -13.58
CA LEU A 219 -6.05 0.47 -13.16
C LEU A 219 -6.60 -0.77 -12.43
N THR A 220 -6.26 -1.97 -12.90
CA THR A 220 -6.66 -3.23 -12.24
C THR A 220 -6.06 -3.31 -10.84
N LEU A 221 -4.77 -3.02 -10.69
CA LEU A 221 -4.12 -2.97 -9.39
C LEU A 221 -4.74 -1.91 -8.47
N TRP A 222 -5.04 -0.71 -9.01
CA TRP A 222 -5.71 0.34 -8.24
C TRP A 222 -7.05 -0.15 -7.68
N ASN A 223 -7.90 -0.74 -8.53
CA ASN A 223 -9.21 -1.25 -8.13
C ASN A 223 -9.08 -2.38 -7.09
N TYR A 224 -8.11 -3.28 -7.29
CA TYR A 224 -7.82 -4.35 -6.33
C TYR A 224 -7.48 -3.80 -4.94
N MET A 225 -6.55 -2.83 -4.88
CA MET A 225 -6.18 -2.21 -3.62
C MET A 225 -7.36 -1.49 -2.94
N GLN A 226 -8.23 -0.82 -3.72
CA GLN A 226 -9.40 -0.13 -3.16
C GLN A 226 -10.42 -1.10 -2.56
N THR A 227 -10.66 -2.23 -3.21
CA THR A 227 -11.59 -3.26 -2.72
C THR A 227 -11.09 -3.98 -1.47
N HIS A 228 -9.77 -4.21 -1.37
CA HIS A 228 -9.19 -5.00 -0.28
C HIS A 228 -8.53 -4.15 0.82
N MET A 229 -8.65 -2.83 0.76
CA MET A 229 -8.16 -1.94 1.82
C MET A 229 -8.93 -2.12 3.13
N GLU A 230 -10.21 -2.48 3.07
CA GLU A 230 -11.10 -2.61 4.23
C GLU A 230 -11.09 -4.02 4.85
N ASP A 231 -10.61 -5.03 4.12
CA ASP A 231 -10.65 -6.43 4.59
C ASP A 231 -9.82 -6.65 5.87
N ASP A 232 -8.81 -5.82 6.09
CA ASP A 232 -7.99 -5.86 7.31
C ASP A 232 -8.70 -5.33 8.57
N VAL A 233 -9.86 -4.68 8.43
CA VAL A 233 -10.60 -4.06 9.55
C VAL A 233 -11.53 -5.05 10.23
N LYS A 234 -11.94 -6.12 9.55
CA LYS A 234 -12.89 -7.12 10.08
C LYS A 234 -12.18 -8.26 10.81
N LYS A 235 -11.36 -7.96 11.80
CA LYS A 235 -10.96 -8.95 12.80
C LYS A 235 -12.12 -9.17 13.78
N GLU A 236 -13.09 -9.97 13.39
CA GLU A 236 -14.05 -10.50 14.34
C GLU A 236 -13.31 -11.42 15.30
N LYS A 237 -13.12 -10.96 16.54
CA LYS A 237 -12.75 -11.84 17.65
C LYS A 237 -13.89 -12.82 17.89
N LYS A 238 -13.85 -13.96 17.23
CA LYS A 238 -14.74 -15.08 17.55
C LYS A 238 -14.25 -15.74 18.83
N ASN A 239 -14.58 -15.17 19.97
CA ASN A 239 -14.52 -15.89 21.22
C ASN A 239 -15.64 -16.93 21.20
N LYS A 240 -15.33 -18.15 20.83
CA LYS A 240 -16.25 -19.27 20.99
C LYS A 240 -16.06 -19.84 22.39
N ASP A 241 -16.91 -19.44 23.31
CA ASP A 241 -17.07 -20.13 24.58
C ASP A 241 -17.81 -21.44 24.30
N TYR A 242 -17.08 -22.56 24.22
CA TYR A 242 -17.70 -23.88 24.16
C TYR A 242 -17.95 -24.36 25.59
N TYR A 243 -19.21 -24.49 25.95
CA TYR A 243 -19.61 -25.26 27.11
C TYR A 243 -19.87 -26.71 26.61
N ASP A 244 -18.84 -27.53 26.68
CA ASP A 244 -19.02 -28.96 26.37
C ASP A 244 -19.35 -29.72 27.67
N GLU A 245 -20.58 -30.15 27.80
CA GLU A 245 -21.02 -31.09 28.83
C GLU A 245 -20.74 -32.55 28.44
N GLY A 246 -19.96 -32.74 27.37
CA GLY A 246 -19.81 -34.02 26.70
C GLY A 246 -18.73 -34.94 27.25
N ARG A 247 -18.36 -35.91 26.38
CA ARG A 247 -17.43 -37.03 26.66
C ARG A 247 -16.06 -36.59 27.18
N LEU A 248 -15.55 -35.46 26.73
CA LEU A 248 -14.23 -34.97 27.11
C LEU A 248 -14.19 -34.56 28.58
N ARG A 249 -15.21 -33.85 29.07
CA ARG A 249 -15.36 -33.47 30.48
C ARG A 249 -15.41 -34.72 31.36
N LYS A 250 -16.19 -35.74 30.94
CA LYS A 250 -16.31 -36.99 31.67
C LYS A 250 -14.98 -37.71 31.79
N CYS A 251 -14.22 -37.81 30.68
CA CYS A 251 -12.89 -38.42 30.69
C CYS A 251 -11.89 -37.67 31.59
N ILE A 252 -11.92 -36.33 31.60
CA ILE A 252 -11.06 -35.54 32.46
C ILE A 252 -11.42 -35.74 33.92
N ASP A 253 -12.71 -35.67 34.26
CA ASP A 253 -13.20 -35.89 35.64
C ASP A 253 -12.85 -37.31 36.14
N GLU A 254 -12.99 -38.34 35.30
CA GLU A 254 -12.63 -39.70 35.63
C GLU A 254 -11.11 -39.89 35.82
N SER A 255 -10.27 -39.27 34.98
CA SER A 255 -8.81 -39.31 35.11
C SER A 255 -8.34 -38.67 36.41
N PHE A 256 -8.86 -37.49 36.74
CA PHE A 256 -8.54 -36.82 37.99
C PHE A 256 -8.99 -37.57 39.23
N LEU A 257 -10.16 -38.20 39.17
CA LEU A 257 -10.66 -39.01 40.25
C LEU A 257 -9.74 -40.24 40.50
N LEU A 258 -9.27 -40.88 39.43
CA LEU A 258 -8.34 -42.00 39.48
C LEU A 258 -6.98 -41.56 40.09
N ASP A 259 -6.41 -40.47 39.61
CA ASP A 259 -5.15 -39.94 40.13
C ASP A 259 -5.24 -39.56 41.61
N TYR A 260 -6.36 -38.93 42.03
CA TYR A 260 -6.62 -38.60 43.41
C TYR A 260 -6.73 -39.86 44.31
N LEU A 261 -7.44 -40.90 43.83
CA LEU A 261 -7.57 -42.16 44.56
C LEU A 261 -6.23 -42.89 44.67
N VAL A 262 -5.42 -42.88 43.62
CA VAL A 262 -4.05 -43.48 43.65
C VAL A 262 -3.16 -42.75 44.62
N LEU A 263 -3.14 -41.40 44.59
CA LEU A 263 -2.33 -40.61 45.52
C LEU A 263 -2.74 -40.80 46.98
N ASN A 264 -4.03 -40.94 47.29
CA ASN A 264 -4.51 -41.20 48.64
C ASN A 264 -4.34 -42.66 49.10
N SER A 265 -4.16 -43.60 48.15
CA SER A 265 -3.89 -45.01 48.48
C SER A 265 -2.40 -45.29 48.78
N ILE A 266 -1.52 -44.36 48.39
CA ILE A 266 -0.05 -44.49 48.63
C ILE A 266 0.37 -43.80 49.93
N ASN A 267 -0.45 -42.93 50.53
CA ASN A 267 -0.28 -42.38 51.85
C ASN A 267 -1.02 -43.17 52.90
#